data_ea3dcd93f15c8649a354cc36d3e21430
#
_entry.id   ea3dcd93f15c8649a354cc36d3e21430
#
_cell.length_a   1.000
_cell.length_b   1.000
_cell.length_c   1.000
_cell.angle_alpha   90.00
_cell.angle_beta   90.00
_cell.angle_gamma   90.00
#
_symmetry.space_group_name_H-M   'P 1'
#
loop_
_entity.id
_entity.type
_entity.pdbx_description
1 polymer ?
#
loop_
_entity_poly.entity_id
_entity_poly.type
_entity_poly.pdbx_seq_one_letter_code
_entity_poly.pdbx_strand_id
1 'polypeptide(L)'
;MDTITLVGFIAGTLTTVAYVPQVVRSWKLKETKDISLSMLVLYAVGVSLWFVYGIWTNALPIIAANGISLVLILVLLGIKLRYR
;
A
#
# COMPACT_ATOMS: atom_id res chain seq x y z
N MET A 1 -13.67 12.86 16.30
CA MET A 1 -12.33 12.38 15.90
C MET A 1 -11.29 13.38 16.38
N ASP A 2 -10.27 12.93 17.07
CA ASP A 2 -9.26 13.85 17.59
C ASP A 2 -8.30 14.29 16.49
N THR A 3 -7.47 15.31 16.79
CA THR A 3 -6.54 15.88 15.82
C THR A 3 -5.51 14.84 15.36
N ILE A 4 -5.03 14.02 16.27
CA ILE A 4 -4.02 13.01 15.95
C ILE A 4 -4.59 11.98 14.97
N THR A 5 -5.80 11.49 15.23
CA THR A 5 -6.47 10.54 14.34
C THR A 5 -6.74 11.16 12.98
N LEU A 6 -7.16 12.43 12.95
CA LEU A 6 -7.42 13.15 11.70
C LEU A 6 -6.15 13.27 10.86
N VAL A 7 -5.02 13.63 11.47
CA VAL A 7 -3.74 13.72 10.78
C VAL A 7 -3.36 12.35 10.22
N GLY A 8 -3.58 11.29 10.99
CA GLY A 8 -3.32 9.92 10.54
C GLY A 8 -4.13 9.54 9.30
N PHE A 9 -5.42 9.88 9.28
CA PHE A 9 -6.26 9.59 8.11
C PHE A 9 -5.82 10.41 6.88
N ILE A 10 -5.50 11.68 7.07
CA ILE A 10 -5.01 12.52 5.96
C ILE A 10 -3.70 11.96 5.41
N ALA A 11 -2.75 11.69 6.28
CA ALA A 11 -1.44 11.16 5.87
C ALA A 11 -1.58 9.81 5.17
N GLY A 12 -2.38 8.90 5.73
CA GLY A 12 -2.61 7.59 5.15
C GLY A 12 -3.30 7.67 3.79
N THR A 13 -4.26 8.58 3.64
CA THR A 13 -4.94 8.79 2.35
C THR A 13 -3.96 9.27 1.29
N LEU A 14 -3.13 10.25 1.64
CA LEU A 14 -2.15 10.79 0.68
C LEU A 14 -1.15 9.73 0.24
N THR A 15 -0.61 8.96 1.16
CA THR A 15 0.37 7.93 0.84
C THR A 15 -0.26 6.77 0.05
N THR A 16 -1.49 6.40 0.38
CA THR A 16 -2.18 5.32 -0.33
C THR A 16 -2.56 5.73 -1.75
N VAL A 17 -3.11 6.95 -1.92
CA VAL A 17 -3.50 7.46 -3.23
C VAL A 17 -2.29 7.57 -4.15
N ALA A 18 -1.09 7.81 -3.59
CA ALA A 18 0.12 7.90 -4.39
C ALA A 18 0.44 6.61 -5.17
N TYR A 19 -0.05 5.45 -4.71
CA TYR A 19 0.14 4.19 -5.41
C TYR A 19 -0.83 3.98 -6.56
N VAL A 20 -1.97 4.65 -6.55
CA VAL A 20 -3.02 4.41 -7.55
C VAL A 20 -2.53 4.64 -8.99
N PRO A 21 -1.86 5.77 -9.29
CA PRO A 21 -1.36 5.97 -10.65
C PRO A 21 -0.39 4.89 -11.10
N GLN A 22 0.47 4.42 -10.19
CA GLN A 22 1.45 3.39 -10.50
C GLN A 22 0.78 2.05 -10.81
N VAL A 23 -0.22 1.68 -10.03
CA VAL A 23 -0.97 0.44 -10.25
C VAL A 23 -1.73 0.52 -11.58
N VAL A 24 -2.41 1.64 -11.84
CA VAL A 24 -3.16 1.84 -13.08
C VAL A 24 -2.23 1.80 -14.29
N ARG A 25 -1.08 2.47 -14.20
CA ARG A 25 -0.11 2.49 -15.28
C ARG A 25 0.42 1.09 -15.58
N SER A 26 0.80 0.35 -14.54
CA SER A 26 1.31 -1.00 -14.70
C SER A 26 0.26 -1.93 -15.30
N TRP A 27 -0.98 -1.77 -14.89
CA TRP A 27 -2.09 -2.55 -15.43
C TRP A 27 -2.32 -2.28 -16.92
N LYS A 28 -2.35 -0.99 -17.28
CA LYS A 28 -2.60 -0.59 -18.67
C LYS A 28 -1.48 -0.98 -19.62
N LEU A 29 -0.23 -0.74 -19.19
CA LEU A 29 0.94 -1.00 -20.03
C LEU A 29 1.41 -2.43 -19.93
N LYS A 30 0.96 -3.16 -18.90
CA LYS A 30 1.43 -4.53 -18.60
C LYS A 30 2.95 -4.58 -18.54
N GLU A 31 3.53 -3.54 -17.95
CA GLU A 31 4.95 -3.33 -17.90
C GLU A 31 5.38 -2.94 -16.49
N THR A 32 6.35 -3.65 -15.95
CA THR A 32 6.82 -3.44 -14.59
C THR A 32 8.36 -3.44 -14.51
N LYS A 33 9.02 -3.05 -15.60
CA LYS A 33 10.49 -3.08 -15.69
C LYS A 33 11.15 -2.21 -14.61
N ASP A 34 10.55 -1.06 -14.31
CA ASP A 34 11.12 -0.11 -13.37
C ASP A 34 10.74 -0.39 -11.92
N ILE A 35 10.01 -1.47 -11.68
CA ILE A 35 9.55 -1.84 -10.35
C ILE A 35 10.36 -3.02 -9.85
N SER A 36 11.04 -2.83 -8.71
CA SER A 36 11.85 -3.88 -8.10
C SER A 36 10.97 -4.90 -7.38
N LEU A 37 11.13 -6.16 -7.72
CA LEU A 37 10.41 -7.25 -7.06
C LEU A 37 10.77 -7.34 -5.58
N SER A 38 12.06 -7.28 -5.24
CA SER A 38 12.48 -7.36 -3.85
C SER A 38 11.95 -6.20 -3.04
N MET A 39 11.87 -5.00 -3.61
CA MET A 39 11.31 -3.84 -2.94
C MET A 39 9.82 -4.02 -2.67
N LEU A 40 9.07 -4.55 -3.65
CA LEU A 40 7.65 -4.84 -3.47
C LEU A 40 7.41 -5.85 -2.35
N VAL A 41 8.21 -6.92 -2.31
CA VAL A 41 8.09 -7.95 -1.28
C VAL A 41 8.38 -7.36 0.10
N LEU A 42 9.48 -6.61 0.23
CA LEU A 42 9.83 -5.97 1.49
C LEU A 42 8.75 -5.01 1.94
N TYR A 43 8.22 -4.22 1.02
CA TYR A 43 7.18 -3.26 1.34
C TYR A 43 5.89 -3.96 1.76
N ALA A 44 5.52 -5.04 1.07
CA ALA A 44 4.33 -5.83 1.42
C ALA A 44 4.46 -6.40 2.84
N VAL A 45 5.63 -6.92 3.20
CA VAL A 45 5.89 -7.42 4.55
C VAL A 45 5.76 -6.29 5.58
N GLY A 46 6.38 -5.14 5.32
CA GLY A 46 6.31 -4.00 6.22
C GLY A 46 4.90 -3.49 6.42
N VAL A 47 4.13 -3.35 5.34
CA VAL A 47 2.74 -2.90 5.40
C VAL A 47 1.89 -3.90 6.17
N SER A 48 2.12 -5.20 5.97
CA SER A 48 1.40 -6.25 6.70
C SER A 48 1.67 -6.17 8.21
N LEU A 49 2.92 -5.93 8.60
CA LEU A 49 3.27 -5.79 10.01
C LEU A 49 2.63 -4.53 10.61
N TRP A 50 2.61 -3.42 9.88
CA TRP A 50 1.94 -2.21 10.33
C TRP A 50 0.43 -2.40 10.46
N PHE A 51 -0.16 -3.17 9.56
CA PHE A 51 -1.58 -3.50 9.62
C PHE A 51 -1.90 -4.27 10.91
N VAL A 52 -1.10 -5.27 11.25
CA VAL A 52 -1.26 -6.04 12.48
C VAL A 52 -1.08 -5.14 13.71
N TYR A 53 -0.06 -4.29 13.70
CA TYR A 53 0.18 -3.32 14.76
C TYR A 53 -1.02 -2.40 14.94
N GLY A 54 -1.60 -1.93 13.82
CA GLY A 54 -2.78 -1.08 13.88
C GLY A 54 -3.97 -1.77 14.53
N ILE A 55 -4.18 -3.04 14.22
CA ILE A 55 -5.26 -3.82 14.81
C ILE A 55 -5.05 -3.96 16.32
N TRP A 56 -3.83 -4.29 16.74
CA TRP A 56 -3.51 -4.45 18.16
C TRP A 56 -3.69 -3.17 18.97
N THR A 57 -3.40 -2.03 18.37
CA THR A 57 -3.48 -0.74 19.05
C THR A 57 -4.78 0.02 18.78
N ASN A 58 -5.71 -0.58 18.04
CA ASN A 58 -6.98 0.05 17.64
C ASN A 58 -6.77 1.39 16.94
N ALA A 59 -5.72 1.48 16.12
CA ALA A 59 -5.38 2.70 15.39
C ALA A 59 -6.06 2.69 14.02
N LEU A 60 -7.29 3.22 13.95
CA LEU A 60 -8.09 3.20 12.71
C LEU A 60 -7.37 3.76 11.48
N PRO A 61 -6.65 4.89 11.56
CA PRO A 61 -5.94 5.39 10.37
C PRO A 61 -4.90 4.41 9.85
N ILE A 62 -4.18 3.72 10.75
CA ILE A 62 -3.17 2.74 10.38
C ILE A 62 -3.83 1.51 9.75
N ILE A 63 -4.93 1.04 10.34
CA ILE A 63 -5.68 -0.10 9.81
C ILE A 63 -6.18 0.20 8.39
N ALA A 64 -6.85 1.35 8.22
CA ALA A 64 -7.43 1.72 6.93
C ALA A 64 -6.36 1.93 5.87
N ALA A 65 -5.34 2.74 6.17
CA ALA A 65 -4.29 3.08 5.22
C ALA A 65 -3.49 1.85 4.80
N ASN A 66 -3.05 1.05 5.76
CA ASN A 66 -2.23 -0.12 5.46
C ASN A 66 -3.03 -1.25 4.84
N GLY A 67 -4.31 -1.39 5.20
CA GLY A 67 -5.18 -2.37 4.56
C GLY A 67 -5.36 -2.07 3.07
N ILE A 68 -5.66 -0.83 2.73
CA ILE A 68 -5.82 -0.42 1.33
C ILE A 68 -4.48 -0.50 0.59
N SER A 69 -3.40 -0.03 1.22
CA SER A 69 -2.05 -0.11 0.63
C SER A 69 -1.64 -1.55 0.36
N LEU A 70 -1.97 -2.46 1.27
CA LEU A 70 -1.64 -3.87 1.08
C LEU A 70 -2.35 -4.44 -0.14
N VAL A 71 -3.63 -4.11 -0.33
CA VAL A 71 -4.38 -4.55 -1.52
C VAL A 71 -3.70 -4.03 -2.79
N LEU A 72 -3.34 -2.74 -2.82
CA LEU A 72 -2.70 -2.14 -3.98
C LEU A 72 -1.33 -2.77 -4.26
N ILE A 73 -0.55 -3.01 -3.22
CA ILE A 73 0.78 -3.63 -3.36
C ILE A 73 0.65 -5.06 -3.87
N LEU A 74 -0.32 -5.82 -3.38
CA LEU A 74 -0.55 -7.18 -3.84
C LEU A 74 -0.98 -7.22 -5.29
N VAL A 75 -1.81 -6.27 -5.72
CA VAL A 75 -2.19 -6.13 -7.13
C VAL A 75 -0.95 -5.84 -7.97
N LEU A 76 -0.12 -4.90 -7.54
CA LEU A 76 1.09 -4.52 -8.25
C LEU A 76 2.09 -5.69 -8.30
N LEU A 77 2.23 -6.42 -7.20
CA LEU A 77 3.08 -7.60 -7.13
C LEU A 77 2.59 -8.68 -8.12
N GLY A 78 1.28 -8.90 -8.18
CA GLY A 78 0.69 -9.84 -9.14
C GLY A 78 0.98 -9.45 -10.57
N ILE A 79 0.88 -8.15 -10.89
CA ILE A 79 1.21 -7.64 -12.23
C ILE A 79 2.71 -7.86 -12.51
N LYS A 80 3.57 -7.55 -11.53
CA LYS A 80 5.01 -7.73 -11.67
C LYS A 80 5.39 -9.18 -11.96
N LEU A 81 4.77 -10.11 -11.24
CA LEU A 81 5.07 -11.54 -11.43
C LEU A 81 4.54 -12.06 -12.77
N ARG A 82 3.46 -11.48 -13.27
CA ARG A 82 2.86 -11.91 -14.52
C ARG A 82 3.59 -11.33 -15.75
N TYR A 83 4.03 -10.09 -15.66
CA TYR A 83 4.56 -9.33 -16.81
C TYR A 83 6.01 -8.90 -16.61
N ARG A 84 6.77 -9.57 -15.78
CA ARG A 84 8.16 -9.22 -15.56
C ARG A 84 9.10 -9.59 -16.73
#